data_cb7fe12ff9981d65d62e91c25e52dc0b
#
_entry.id   cb7fe12ff9981d65d62e91c25e52dc0b
#
_cell.length_a   1.000
_cell.length_b   1.000
_cell.length_c   1.000
_cell.angle_alpha   90.00
_cell.angle_beta   90.00
_cell.angle_gamma   90.00
#
_symmetry.space_group_name_H-M   'P 1'
#
loop_
_entity.id
_entity.type
_entity.pdbx_description
1 polymer ?
#
loop_
_entity_poly.entity_id
_entity_poly.type
_entity_poly.pdbx_seq_one_letter_code
_entity_poly.pdbx_strand_id
1 'polypeptide(L)'
;MSSNLAQSSPYDPYAMHSDAIQEPPKSFFKAMRMIGPGIILAGTIVGSGELLLTTALGAKTGFIFLWLILFSCVIKVFVQIEIGRHAISSGQPTLGALNALSGPRFGANWLVWWWLIMMLATVFQLGAMTGTVGQSLNLAFPSVSQNLGSNLPSGSWIGNLLAQRPELPWAFLTCVIAIGLLWSGSYKRIEIVTTAIVIAVTLLTVTATMLLPWTTYPIPWSQVVDGLKFQFPSSDVQSIAMAFGVFGITGVGATELFYYPYWCLEKGYARYVGPRDGSQDWNRRARGWIRVMYIDAWISMIVFTISTVSFYFMGATVLHPQGLDPKGTAMIETLSHMFVDTFGHWTRIVFLIGAGAVLFKTLYLSCAGNARMTADFLSLAGAVRYQSFSHRAKWIHRFSLFFPILALVLFLLFTNPKSMTVVGGFAQAATLPMIAISTLYFRYRRIEKALAPSKLWDAMLWIAVVSITIVAMYAVTKSAIDFKEMFVPSVN
;
A
#
# COMPACT_ATOMS: atom_id res chain seq x y z
N MET A 1 25.85 48.95 -1.65
CA MET A 1 25.51 47.92 -2.66
C MET A 1 25.39 46.60 -1.94
N SER A 2 24.21 46.29 -1.43
CA SER A 2 23.86 45.05 -0.74
C SER A 2 23.12 44.19 -1.76
N SER A 3 23.76 43.15 -2.25
CA SER A 3 23.17 42.14 -3.14
C SER A 3 22.15 41.32 -2.36
N ASN A 4 20.89 41.62 -2.54
CA ASN A 4 19.76 40.78 -2.16
C ASN A 4 19.82 39.48 -2.97
N LEU A 5 20.52 38.49 -2.47
CA LEU A 5 20.25 37.10 -2.80
C LEU A 5 18.96 36.73 -2.08
N ALA A 6 17.83 37.03 -2.71
CA ALA A 6 16.56 36.39 -2.38
C ALA A 6 16.77 34.88 -2.59
N GLN A 7 17.07 34.15 -1.50
CA GLN A 7 16.97 32.71 -1.48
C GLN A 7 15.53 32.39 -1.84
N SER A 8 15.32 31.88 -3.05
CA SER A 8 14.03 31.35 -3.48
C SER A 8 13.62 30.30 -2.46
N SER A 9 12.65 30.62 -1.63
CA SER A 9 12.02 29.67 -0.70
C SER A 9 11.58 28.46 -1.53
N PRO A 10 11.97 27.22 -1.17
CA PRO A 10 11.48 26.05 -1.88
C PRO A 10 9.95 26.09 -1.84
N TYR A 11 9.36 25.96 -3.04
CA TYR A 11 7.92 26.08 -3.26
C TYR A 11 7.16 25.02 -2.46
N ASP A 12 6.22 25.45 -1.59
CA ASP A 12 5.41 24.53 -0.78
C ASP A 12 4.33 23.86 -1.67
N PRO A 13 4.39 22.54 -1.92
CA PRO A 13 3.41 21.84 -2.74
C PRO A 13 2.01 21.78 -2.12
N TYR A 14 1.89 22.03 -0.81
CA TYR A 14 0.61 22.02 -0.09
C TYR A 14 -0.05 23.40 -0.05
N ALA A 15 0.68 24.45 -0.36
CA ALA A 15 0.13 25.80 -0.39
C ALA A 15 -0.52 26.10 -1.76
N MET A 16 -1.74 26.65 -1.71
CA MET A 16 -2.47 27.09 -2.90
C MET A 16 -2.14 28.57 -3.14
N HIS A 17 -1.30 28.84 -4.14
CA HIS A 17 -0.91 30.19 -4.54
C HIS A 17 -1.55 30.56 -5.89
N SER A 18 -1.88 31.85 -6.07
CA SER A 18 -2.48 32.35 -7.32
C SER A 18 -1.54 32.29 -8.52
N ASP A 19 -0.23 32.34 -8.31
CA ASP A 19 0.81 32.24 -9.35
C ASP A 19 1.03 30.82 -9.88
N ALA A 20 0.49 29.80 -9.20
CA ALA A 20 0.64 28.40 -9.56
C ALA A 20 -0.59 27.82 -10.29
N ILE A 21 -1.61 28.64 -10.55
CA ILE A 21 -2.84 28.22 -11.20
C ILE A 21 -2.53 27.66 -12.60
N GLN A 22 -3.10 26.50 -12.90
CA GLN A 22 -3.03 25.89 -14.22
C GLN A 22 -4.40 25.41 -14.67
N GLU A 23 -4.73 25.65 -15.94
CA GLU A 23 -5.96 25.10 -16.52
C GLU A 23 -5.87 23.57 -16.64
N PRO A 24 -6.93 22.86 -16.27
CA PRO A 24 -6.95 21.41 -16.35
C PRO A 24 -6.89 20.94 -17.82
N PRO A 25 -6.26 19.78 -18.10
CA PRO A 25 -6.16 19.23 -19.43
C PRO A 25 -7.55 18.90 -20.00
N LYS A 26 -7.84 19.40 -21.22
CA LYS A 26 -9.14 19.19 -21.88
C LYS A 26 -9.28 17.80 -22.50
N SER A 27 -8.20 17.21 -23.01
CA SER A 27 -8.24 15.89 -23.64
C SER A 27 -7.79 14.77 -22.70
N PHE A 28 -8.34 13.56 -22.91
CA PHE A 28 -7.99 12.35 -22.16
C PHE A 28 -6.47 12.06 -22.22
N PHE A 29 -5.85 12.12 -23.41
CA PHE A 29 -4.42 11.85 -23.56
C PHE A 29 -3.53 12.87 -22.84
N LYS A 30 -3.96 14.15 -22.76
CA LYS A 30 -3.24 15.15 -21.95
C LYS A 30 -3.42 14.89 -20.45
N ALA A 31 -4.60 14.43 -20.00
CA ALA A 31 -4.84 14.04 -18.63
C ALA A 31 -3.98 12.83 -18.22
N MET A 32 -3.81 11.84 -19.11
CA MET A 32 -2.93 10.68 -18.92
C MET A 32 -1.46 11.07 -18.63
N ARG A 33 -0.98 12.17 -19.14
CA ARG A 33 0.38 12.66 -18.85
C ARG A 33 0.52 13.32 -17.47
N MET A 34 -0.63 13.63 -16.85
CA MET A 34 -0.68 14.29 -15.54
C MET A 34 -0.97 13.31 -14.39
N ILE A 35 -1.26 12.05 -14.68
CA ILE A 35 -1.45 11.01 -13.65
C ILE A 35 -0.14 10.74 -12.91
N GLY A 36 -0.22 10.12 -11.74
CA GLY A 36 0.95 9.76 -10.93
C GLY A 36 0.59 9.28 -9.53
N PRO A 37 -0.21 10.02 -8.75
CA PRO A 37 -0.61 9.64 -7.40
C PRO A 37 -1.21 8.24 -7.32
N GLY A 38 -2.11 7.87 -8.24
CA GLY A 38 -2.71 6.54 -8.32
C GLY A 38 -1.70 5.46 -8.69
N ILE A 39 -0.75 5.74 -9.60
CA ILE A 39 0.30 4.78 -9.94
C ILE A 39 1.25 4.54 -8.76
N ILE A 40 1.60 5.59 -8.01
CA ILE A 40 2.35 5.44 -6.76
C ILE A 40 1.55 4.56 -5.78
N LEU A 41 0.24 4.81 -5.67
CA LEU A 41 -0.64 4.02 -4.81
C LEU A 41 -0.73 2.56 -5.28
N ALA A 42 -0.89 2.28 -6.58
CA ALA A 42 -0.81 0.92 -7.12
C ALA A 42 0.52 0.25 -6.75
N GLY A 43 1.59 1.04 -6.65
CA GLY A 43 2.89 0.58 -6.16
C GLY A 43 2.87 0.13 -4.69
N THR A 44 2.13 0.76 -3.80
CA THR A 44 1.97 0.30 -2.42
C THR A 44 1.02 -0.89 -2.32
N ILE A 45 -0.06 -0.90 -3.09
CA ILE A 45 -1.09 -1.95 -3.09
C ILE A 45 -0.49 -3.28 -3.55
N VAL A 46 0.05 -3.35 -4.78
CA VAL A 46 0.66 -4.58 -5.32
C VAL A 46 1.95 -4.90 -4.57
N GLY A 47 1.82 -5.48 -3.40
CA GLY A 47 2.92 -5.73 -2.47
C GLY A 47 2.77 -7.05 -1.71
N SER A 48 3.07 -7.01 -0.41
CA SER A 48 2.97 -8.20 0.44
C SER A 48 1.53 -8.73 0.55
N GLY A 49 0.52 -7.85 0.50
CA GLY A 49 -0.89 -8.25 0.52
C GLY A 49 -1.24 -9.15 -0.66
N GLU A 50 -0.96 -8.69 -1.86
CA GLU A 50 -1.31 -9.39 -3.10
C GLU A 50 -0.41 -10.60 -3.34
N LEU A 51 0.90 -10.44 -3.25
CA LEU A 51 1.85 -11.53 -3.50
C LEU A 51 1.72 -12.66 -2.48
N LEU A 52 1.59 -12.35 -1.20
CA LEU A 52 1.61 -13.36 -0.15
C LEU A 52 0.19 -13.85 0.21
N LEU A 53 -0.70 -12.91 0.56
CA LEU A 53 -1.97 -13.26 1.17
C LEU A 53 -3.06 -13.58 0.15
N THR A 54 -3.13 -12.85 -0.96
CA THR A 54 -4.10 -13.13 -2.02
C THR A 54 -3.78 -14.45 -2.72
N THR A 55 -2.48 -14.72 -2.97
CA THR A 55 -2.03 -16.00 -3.52
C THR A 55 -2.30 -17.15 -2.57
N ALA A 56 -2.02 -16.97 -1.26
CA ALA A 56 -2.30 -18.00 -0.26
C ALA A 56 -3.80 -18.28 -0.12
N LEU A 57 -4.67 -17.26 -0.26
CA LEU A 57 -6.12 -17.47 -0.30
C LEU A 57 -6.52 -18.33 -1.51
N GLY A 58 -6.00 -18.00 -2.71
CA GLY A 58 -6.21 -18.81 -3.92
C GLY A 58 -5.71 -20.25 -3.75
N ALA A 59 -4.52 -20.44 -3.18
CA ALA A 59 -3.95 -21.76 -2.89
C ALA A 59 -4.82 -22.58 -1.94
N LYS A 60 -5.40 -21.95 -0.93
CA LYS A 60 -6.25 -22.64 0.06
C LYS A 60 -7.65 -22.92 -0.44
N THR A 61 -8.27 -22.00 -1.18
CA THR A 61 -9.72 -22.02 -1.45
C THR A 61 -10.08 -22.16 -2.94
N GLY A 62 -9.08 -22.25 -3.83
CA GLY A 62 -9.35 -22.21 -5.26
C GLY A 62 -9.99 -20.88 -5.67
N PHE A 63 -11.00 -20.95 -6.55
CA PHE A 63 -11.64 -19.75 -7.11
C PHE A 63 -12.83 -19.19 -6.33
N ILE A 64 -13.27 -19.82 -5.22
CA ILE A 64 -14.52 -19.49 -4.51
C ILE A 64 -14.63 -18.02 -4.12
N PHE A 65 -13.52 -17.37 -3.72
CA PHE A 65 -13.51 -15.97 -3.28
C PHE A 65 -13.07 -14.96 -4.36
N LEU A 66 -13.04 -15.36 -5.63
CA LEU A 66 -12.67 -14.44 -6.72
C LEU A 66 -13.57 -13.20 -6.75
N TRP A 67 -14.88 -13.37 -6.56
CA TRP A 67 -15.83 -12.27 -6.48
C TRP A 67 -15.49 -11.27 -5.36
N LEU A 68 -15.05 -11.77 -4.20
CA LEU A 68 -14.72 -10.94 -3.04
C LEU A 68 -13.44 -10.13 -3.29
N ILE A 69 -12.44 -10.72 -3.96
CA ILE A 69 -11.21 -10.03 -4.36
C ILE A 69 -11.53 -8.90 -5.34
N LEU A 70 -12.32 -9.18 -6.38
CA LEU A 70 -12.74 -8.16 -7.34
C LEU A 70 -13.56 -7.06 -6.69
N PHE A 71 -14.51 -7.43 -5.83
CA PHE A 71 -15.32 -6.49 -5.07
C PHE A 71 -14.45 -5.60 -4.18
N SER A 72 -13.46 -6.17 -3.47
CA SER A 72 -12.51 -5.45 -2.65
C SER A 72 -11.72 -4.39 -3.45
N CYS A 73 -11.22 -4.76 -4.63
CA CYS A 73 -10.46 -3.87 -5.49
C CYS A 73 -11.30 -2.67 -5.98
N VAL A 74 -12.57 -2.91 -6.34
CA VAL A 74 -13.44 -1.88 -6.92
C VAL A 74 -14.03 -0.96 -5.86
N ILE A 75 -14.58 -1.53 -4.78
CA ILE A 75 -15.42 -0.75 -3.86
C ILE A 75 -14.65 0.30 -3.07
N LYS A 76 -13.40 0.03 -2.71
CA LYS A 76 -12.58 0.95 -1.93
C LYS A 76 -12.09 2.16 -2.70
N VAL A 77 -12.09 2.10 -4.04
CA VAL A 77 -11.72 3.23 -4.91
C VAL A 77 -12.71 4.40 -4.76
N PHE A 78 -13.97 4.14 -4.41
CA PHE A 78 -14.94 5.20 -4.14
C PHE A 78 -14.51 6.04 -2.93
N VAL A 79 -14.01 5.40 -1.88
CA VAL A 79 -13.46 6.10 -0.69
C VAL A 79 -12.18 6.84 -1.06
N GLN A 80 -11.28 6.22 -1.82
CA GLN A 80 -10.03 6.84 -2.31
C GLN A 80 -10.30 8.12 -3.10
N ILE A 81 -11.21 8.07 -4.05
CA ILE A 81 -11.55 9.22 -4.89
C ILE A 81 -12.19 10.32 -4.05
N GLU A 82 -13.05 9.98 -3.11
CA GLU A 82 -13.75 11.00 -2.33
C GLU A 82 -12.82 11.73 -1.35
N ILE A 83 -11.88 11.02 -0.72
CA ILE A 83 -10.87 11.66 0.13
C ILE A 83 -9.88 12.49 -0.71
N GLY A 84 -9.56 12.04 -1.93
CA GLY A 84 -8.77 12.80 -2.92
C GLY A 84 -9.49 14.07 -3.38
N ARG A 85 -10.82 14.00 -3.61
CA ARG A 85 -11.65 15.18 -3.92
C ARG A 85 -11.55 16.21 -2.81
N HIS A 86 -11.67 15.78 -1.56
CA HIS A 86 -11.51 16.68 -0.42
C HIS A 86 -10.13 17.33 -0.42
N ALA A 87 -9.06 16.56 -0.60
CA ALA A 87 -7.70 17.08 -0.63
C ALA A 87 -7.48 18.13 -1.73
N ILE A 88 -7.97 17.88 -2.94
CA ILE A 88 -7.82 18.83 -4.08
C ILE A 88 -8.61 20.12 -3.84
N SER A 89 -9.81 20.02 -3.25
CA SER A 89 -10.66 21.18 -3.02
C SER A 89 -10.27 22.01 -1.80
N SER A 90 -9.62 21.40 -0.80
CA SER A 90 -9.23 22.04 0.45
C SER A 90 -7.74 22.36 0.58
N GLY A 91 -6.87 21.71 -0.20
CA GLY A 91 -5.42 21.77 -0.03
C GLY A 91 -4.92 21.04 1.23
N GLN A 92 -5.77 20.29 1.94
CA GLN A 92 -5.42 19.66 3.20
C GLN A 92 -5.03 18.19 3.01
N PRO A 93 -3.87 17.76 3.56
CA PRO A 93 -3.53 16.35 3.62
C PRO A 93 -4.43 15.61 4.62
N THR A 94 -4.47 14.28 4.53
CA THR A 94 -5.38 13.44 5.32
C THR A 94 -5.33 13.72 6.83
N LEU A 95 -4.15 13.77 7.42
CA LEU A 95 -4.02 14.02 8.87
C LEU A 95 -4.51 15.42 9.25
N GLY A 96 -4.23 16.44 8.43
CA GLY A 96 -4.75 17.79 8.64
C GLY A 96 -6.27 17.86 8.57
N ALA A 97 -6.86 17.15 7.58
CA ALA A 97 -8.31 17.06 7.42
C ALA A 97 -8.98 16.35 8.61
N LEU A 98 -8.40 15.24 9.09
CA LEU A 98 -8.89 14.53 10.29
C LEU A 98 -8.72 15.36 11.56
N ASN A 99 -7.61 16.08 11.70
CA ASN A 99 -7.40 16.97 12.83
C ASN A 99 -8.41 18.12 12.91
N ALA A 100 -8.97 18.53 11.77
CA ALA A 100 -9.98 19.58 11.69
C ALA A 100 -11.42 19.09 12.00
N LEU A 101 -11.61 17.78 12.26
CA LEU A 101 -12.90 17.22 12.67
C LEU A 101 -13.22 17.58 14.14
N SER A 102 -14.52 17.56 14.48
CA SER A 102 -14.99 17.66 15.87
C SER A 102 -14.65 16.40 16.65
N GLY A 103 -14.37 16.54 17.93
CA GLY A 103 -14.09 15.43 18.84
C GLY A 103 -13.03 15.75 19.88
N PRO A 104 -12.72 14.79 20.78
CA PRO A 104 -11.71 14.95 21.81
C PRO A 104 -10.33 15.31 21.22
N ARG A 105 -9.61 16.20 21.91
CA ARG A 105 -8.27 16.67 21.49
C ARG A 105 -7.27 16.50 22.62
N PHE A 106 -6.15 15.89 22.31
CA PHE A 106 -5.00 15.71 23.20
C PHE A 106 -3.77 16.32 22.49
N GLY A 107 -3.76 17.66 22.33
CA GLY A 107 -2.93 18.34 21.35
C GLY A 107 -3.54 18.23 19.95
N ALA A 108 -3.43 17.06 19.32
CA ALA A 108 -4.16 16.71 18.09
C ALA A 108 -5.53 16.07 18.39
N ASN A 109 -6.37 15.97 17.36
CA ASN A 109 -7.63 15.22 17.41
C ASN A 109 -7.38 13.73 17.66
N TRP A 110 -8.28 13.04 18.36
CA TRP A 110 -8.16 11.61 18.69
C TRP A 110 -8.03 10.71 17.44
N LEU A 111 -8.56 11.11 16.29
CA LEU A 111 -8.38 10.40 15.00
C LEU A 111 -6.94 10.40 14.53
N VAL A 112 -6.18 11.44 14.82
CA VAL A 112 -4.75 11.53 14.49
C VAL A 112 -3.94 10.59 15.39
N TRP A 113 -4.33 10.44 16.66
CA TRP A 113 -3.74 9.45 17.57
C TRP A 113 -4.09 8.02 17.18
N TRP A 114 -5.32 7.78 16.70
CA TRP A 114 -5.71 6.48 16.13
C TRP A 114 -4.83 6.09 14.95
N TRP A 115 -4.60 7.06 14.03
CA TRP A 115 -3.64 6.86 12.95
C TRP A 115 -2.24 6.49 13.46
N LEU A 116 -1.73 7.14 14.51
CA LEU A 116 -0.43 6.82 15.10
C LEU A 116 -0.36 5.36 15.57
N ILE A 117 -1.39 4.88 16.28
CA ILE A 117 -1.47 3.48 16.74
C ILE A 117 -1.43 2.53 15.53
N MET A 118 -2.22 2.78 14.51
CA MET A 118 -2.18 2.01 13.26
C MET A 118 -0.78 2.06 12.63
N MET A 119 -0.18 3.23 12.53
CA MET A 119 1.14 3.41 11.93
C MET A 119 2.21 2.61 12.70
N LEU A 120 2.22 2.67 14.02
CA LEU A 120 3.14 1.88 14.85
C LEU A 120 2.99 0.38 14.62
N ALA A 121 1.76 -0.11 14.46
CA ALA A 121 1.50 -1.52 14.11
C ALA A 121 1.95 -1.86 12.68
N THR A 122 1.73 -0.95 11.71
CA THR A 122 2.13 -1.19 10.30
C THR A 122 3.63 -1.05 10.08
N VAL A 123 4.38 -0.39 10.95
CA VAL A 123 5.86 -0.35 10.88
C VAL A 123 6.47 -1.75 11.01
N PHE A 124 5.83 -2.69 11.73
CA PHE A 124 6.25 -4.09 11.73
C PHE A 124 6.21 -4.72 10.33
N GLN A 125 5.27 -4.33 9.48
CA GLN A 125 5.23 -4.81 8.09
C GLN A 125 6.45 -4.37 7.28
N LEU A 126 7.04 -3.21 7.59
CA LEU A 126 8.28 -2.77 6.93
C LEU A 126 9.44 -3.74 7.23
N GLY A 127 9.54 -4.18 8.50
CA GLY A 127 10.50 -5.21 8.89
C GLY A 127 10.25 -6.54 8.18
N ALA A 128 8.99 -6.97 8.10
CA ALA A 128 8.60 -8.17 7.36
C ALA A 128 8.99 -8.07 5.88
N MET A 129 8.73 -6.94 5.22
CA MET A 129 9.09 -6.71 3.82
C MET A 129 10.62 -6.75 3.61
N THR A 130 11.38 -6.09 4.49
CA THR A 130 12.85 -6.10 4.45
C THR A 130 13.40 -7.53 4.54
N GLY A 131 12.90 -8.32 5.48
CA GLY A 131 13.28 -9.73 5.65
C GLY A 131 12.89 -10.60 4.46
N THR A 132 11.68 -10.41 3.93
CA THR A 132 11.22 -11.22 2.79
C THR A 132 11.95 -10.85 1.50
N VAL A 133 12.32 -9.59 1.28
CA VAL A 133 13.24 -9.19 0.18
C VAL A 133 14.58 -9.88 0.36
N GLY A 134 15.14 -9.85 1.57
CA GLY A 134 16.39 -10.56 1.89
C GLY A 134 16.32 -12.05 1.59
N GLN A 135 15.24 -12.72 2.02
CA GLN A 135 14.99 -14.14 1.72
C GLN A 135 14.87 -14.42 0.23
N SER A 136 14.11 -13.60 -0.51
CA SER A 136 13.96 -13.75 -1.96
C SER A 136 15.30 -13.67 -2.69
N LEU A 137 16.12 -12.67 -2.36
CA LEU A 137 17.43 -12.48 -2.97
C LEU A 137 18.43 -13.56 -2.55
N ASN A 138 18.38 -14.03 -1.30
CA ASN A 138 19.21 -15.14 -0.85
C ASN A 138 18.87 -16.45 -1.55
N LEU A 139 17.59 -16.74 -1.79
CA LEU A 139 17.14 -17.89 -2.57
C LEU A 139 17.53 -17.80 -4.05
N ALA A 140 17.57 -16.57 -4.60
CA ALA A 140 18.00 -16.32 -5.99
C ALA A 140 19.53 -16.44 -6.16
N PHE A 141 20.29 -15.99 -5.17
CA PHE A 141 21.76 -15.88 -5.22
C PHE A 141 22.42 -16.42 -3.93
N PRO A 142 22.29 -17.72 -3.62
CA PRO A 142 22.76 -18.28 -2.35
C PRO A 142 24.29 -18.25 -2.20
N SER A 143 25.04 -18.30 -3.31
CA SER A 143 26.49 -18.26 -3.32
C SER A 143 27.06 -16.97 -2.71
N VAL A 144 26.37 -15.85 -2.81
CA VAL A 144 26.83 -14.57 -2.25
C VAL A 144 26.90 -14.62 -0.73
N SER A 145 25.85 -15.10 -0.08
CA SER A 145 25.80 -15.21 1.38
C SER A 145 26.76 -16.28 1.91
N GLN A 146 26.92 -17.40 1.18
CA GLN A 146 27.86 -18.46 1.52
C GLN A 146 29.31 -17.96 1.42
N ASN A 147 29.68 -17.27 0.35
CA ASN A 147 31.02 -16.71 0.17
C ASN A 147 31.35 -15.64 1.22
N LEU A 148 30.37 -14.79 1.59
CA LEU A 148 30.53 -13.82 2.67
C LEU A 148 30.81 -14.52 4.01
N GLY A 149 30.07 -15.59 4.32
CA GLY A 149 30.25 -16.38 5.55
C GLY A 149 31.59 -17.12 5.60
N SER A 150 32.02 -17.73 4.48
CA SER A 150 33.27 -18.50 4.41
C SER A 150 34.55 -17.63 4.48
N ASN A 151 34.46 -16.35 4.11
CA ASN A 151 35.58 -15.41 4.18
C ASN A 151 35.78 -14.79 5.58
N LEU A 152 34.90 -15.10 6.55
CA LEU A 152 35.02 -14.62 7.91
C LEU A 152 35.82 -15.61 8.76
N PRO A 153 36.56 -15.13 9.81
CA PRO A 153 37.27 -16.03 10.71
C PRO A 153 36.34 -17.07 11.33
N SER A 154 36.81 -18.34 11.39
CA SER A 154 36.05 -19.42 12.00
C SER A 154 35.74 -19.08 13.46
N GLY A 155 34.47 -19.21 13.88
CA GLY A 155 34.03 -18.89 15.24
C GLY A 155 33.72 -17.40 15.49
N SER A 156 33.82 -16.51 14.47
CA SER A 156 33.39 -15.14 14.63
C SER A 156 31.86 -15.07 14.86
N TRP A 157 31.41 -14.16 15.73
CA TRP A 157 29.98 -13.98 16.00
C TRP A 157 29.20 -13.59 14.72
N ILE A 158 29.82 -12.80 13.83
CA ILE A 158 29.24 -12.42 12.53
C ILE A 158 29.13 -13.65 11.62
N GLY A 159 30.16 -14.51 11.55
CA GLY A 159 30.11 -15.74 10.77
C GLY A 159 29.00 -16.68 11.23
N ASN A 160 28.88 -16.88 12.55
CA ASN A 160 27.79 -17.68 13.12
C ASN A 160 26.40 -17.06 12.85
N LEU A 161 26.27 -15.74 12.92
CA LEU A 161 25.02 -15.06 12.60
C LEU A 161 24.63 -15.23 11.13
N LEU A 162 25.58 -15.06 10.20
CA LEU A 162 25.34 -15.24 8.76
C LEU A 162 25.05 -16.70 8.40
N ALA A 163 25.63 -17.66 9.10
CA ALA A 163 25.31 -19.07 8.91
C ALA A 163 23.88 -19.40 9.33
N GLN A 164 23.37 -18.78 10.40
CA GLN A 164 22.00 -18.96 10.87
C GLN A 164 20.98 -18.13 10.08
N ARG A 165 21.38 -16.97 9.57
CA ARG A 165 20.52 -15.99 8.87
C ARG A 165 21.18 -15.50 7.57
N PRO A 166 21.27 -16.34 6.55
CA PRO A 166 21.96 -16.01 5.29
C PRO A 166 21.27 -14.89 4.48
N GLU A 167 20.05 -14.53 4.84
CA GLU A 167 19.31 -13.43 4.23
C GLU A 167 19.75 -12.01 4.69
N LEU A 168 20.51 -11.90 5.78
CA LEU A 168 20.89 -10.62 6.40
C LEU A 168 21.69 -9.69 5.48
N PRO A 169 22.70 -10.14 4.71
CA PRO A 169 23.44 -9.26 3.79
C PRO A 169 22.50 -8.60 2.77
N TRP A 170 21.52 -9.34 2.29
CA TRP A 170 20.54 -8.88 1.34
C TRP A 170 19.53 -7.92 1.97
N ALA A 171 19.09 -8.16 3.20
CA ALA A 171 18.24 -7.26 3.97
C ALA A 171 18.97 -5.92 4.24
N PHE A 172 20.27 -5.97 4.57
CA PHE A 172 21.10 -4.77 4.73
C PHE A 172 21.22 -4.00 3.41
N LEU A 173 21.52 -4.70 2.31
CA LEU A 173 21.60 -4.09 0.98
C LEU A 173 20.26 -3.44 0.59
N THR A 174 19.13 -4.08 0.88
CA THR A 174 17.79 -3.54 0.69
C THR A 174 17.60 -2.21 1.41
N CYS A 175 18.04 -2.14 2.68
CA CYS A 175 18.00 -0.92 3.48
C CYS A 175 18.86 0.19 2.85
N VAL A 176 20.10 -0.11 2.44
CA VAL A 176 21.02 0.85 1.81
C VAL A 176 20.43 1.39 0.51
N ILE A 177 19.88 0.53 -0.35
CA ILE A 177 19.24 0.95 -1.61
C ILE A 177 18.01 1.83 -1.31
N ALA A 178 17.18 1.47 -0.35
CA ALA A 178 16.02 2.27 0.04
C ALA A 178 16.43 3.66 0.53
N ILE A 179 17.45 3.76 1.38
CA ILE A 179 18.03 5.03 1.84
C ILE A 179 18.56 5.86 0.65
N GLY A 180 19.33 5.26 -0.24
CA GLY A 180 19.90 5.94 -1.43
C GLY A 180 18.82 6.53 -2.34
N LEU A 181 17.73 5.78 -2.58
CA LEU A 181 16.61 6.24 -3.40
C LEU A 181 15.80 7.34 -2.69
N LEU A 182 15.63 7.25 -1.36
CA LEU A 182 14.88 8.21 -0.56
C LEU A 182 15.69 9.46 -0.21
N TRP A 183 17.01 9.45 -0.44
CA TRP A 183 17.92 10.54 -0.05
C TRP A 183 17.46 11.92 -0.52
N SER A 184 16.94 12.00 -1.75
CA SER A 184 16.48 13.29 -2.28
C SER A 184 15.09 13.72 -1.78
N GLY A 185 14.28 12.80 -1.25
CA GLY A 185 12.89 13.05 -0.85
C GLY A 185 11.96 13.51 -2.00
N SER A 186 12.45 13.50 -3.25
CA SER A 186 11.76 14.07 -4.40
C SER A 186 10.57 13.20 -4.84
N TYR A 187 9.37 13.81 -4.89
CA TYR A 187 8.16 13.18 -5.45
C TYR A 187 8.41 12.61 -6.87
N LYS A 188 9.06 13.39 -7.75
CA LYS A 188 9.32 12.98 -9.13
C LYS A 188 10.18 11.71 -9.21
N ARG A 189 11.19 11.56 -8.34
CA ARG A 189 12.00 10.33 -8.28
C ARG A 189 11.17 9.16 -7.81
N ILE A 190 10.37 9.35 -6.75
CA ILE A 190 9.45 8.33 -6.25
C ILE A 190 8.52 7.87 -7.37
N GLU A 191 7.88 8.79 -8.08
CA GLU A 191 6.97 8.51 -9.18
C GLU A 191 7.63 7.69 -10.30
N ILE A 192 8.82 8.08 -10.76
CA ILE A 192 9.54 7.40 -11.86
C ILE A 192 9.94 5.98 -11.46
N VAL A 193 10.61 5.82 -10.31
CA VAL A 193 11.07 4.51 -9.83
C VAL A 193 9.88 3.57 -9.63
N THR A 194 8.83 4.06 -8.99
CA THR A 194 7.61 3.27 -8.76
C THR A 194 6.96 2.85 -10.06
N THR A 195 6.76 3.77 -10.99
CA THR A 195 6.11 3.48 -12.28
C THR A 195 6.88 2.40 -13.04
N ALA A 196 8.21 2.49 -13.10
CA ALA A 196 9.04 1.49 -13.77
C ALA A 196 8.88 0.10 -13.14
N ILE A 197 8.94 0.00 -11.81
CA ILE A 197 8.80 -1.28 -11.10
C ILE A 197 7.36 -1.83 -11.23
N VAL A 198 6.34 -0.99 -11.11
CA VAL A 198 4.92 -1.41 -11.27
C VAL A 198 4.69 -1.99 -12.66
N ILE A 199 5.16 -1.32 -13.72
CA ILE A 199 5.02 -1.82 -15.09
C ILE A 199 5.73 -3.17 -15.24
N ALA A 200 6.99 -3.27 -14.82
CA ALA A 200 7.77 -4.49 -14.97
C ALA A 200 7.12 -5.69 -14.25
N VAL A 201 6.69 -5.48 -13.00
CA VAL A 201 6.06 -6.53 -12.18
C VAL A 201 4.69 -6.91 -12.73
N THR A 202 3.86 -5.94 -13.11
CA THR A 202 2.54 -6.21 -13.69
C THR A 202 2.67 -7.01 -14.98
N LEU A 203 3.60 -6.63 -15.87
CA LEU A 203 3.86 -7.37 -17.09
C LEU A 203 4.31 -8.81 -16.81
N LEU A 204 5.22 -8.99 -15.84
CA LEU A 204 5.70 -10.33 -15.46
C LEU A 204 4.55 -11.21 -14.96
N THR A 205 3.75 -10.73 -14.03
CA THR A 205 2.66 -11.53 -13.43
C THR A 205 1.53 -11.80 -14.39
N VAL A 206 1.14 -10.82 -15.21
CA VAL A 206 0.11 -10.97 -16.23
C VAL A 206 0.56 -11.95 -17.32
N THR A 207 1.79 -11.82 -17.80
CA THR A 207 2.35 -12.75 -18.80
C THR A 207 2.37 -14.17 -18.25
N ALA A 208 2.82 -14.38 -17.03
CA ALA A 208 2.81 -15.70 -16.39
C ALA A 208 1.39 -16.27 -16.31
N THR A 209 0.41 -15.48 -15.87
CA THR A 209 -0.99 -15.93 -15.81
C THR A 209 -1.59 -16.22 -17.20
N MET A 210 -1.29 -15.39 -18.20
CA MET A 210 -1.76 -15.61 -19.58
C MET A 210 -1.17 -16.85 -20.21
N LEU A 211 0.02 -17.28 -19.82
CA LEU A 211 0.67 -18.49 -20.35
C LEU A 211 0.15 -19.78 -19.70
N LEU A 212 -0.57 -19.73 -18.57
CA LEU A 212 -1.13 -20.92 -17.89
C LEU A 212 -1.90 -21.88 -18.81
N PRO A 213 -2.76 -21.42 -19.75
CA PRO A 213 -3.51 -22.33 -20.62
C PRO A 213 -2.65 -23.27 -21.46
N TRP A 214 -1.39 -22.91 -21.71
CA TRP A 214 -0.44 -23.71 -22.50
C TRP A 214 0.51 -24.57 -21.67
N THR A 215 0.21 -24.69 -20.36
CA THR A 215 1.04 -25.42 -19.40
C THR A 215 0.29 -26.64 -18.86
N THR A 216 0.91 -27.37 -17.92
CA THR A 216 0.28 -28.50 -17.21
C THR A 216 -0.84 -28.05 -16.26
N TYR A 217 -0.99 -26.76 -16.02
CA TYR A 217 -1.99 -26.15 -15.14
C TYR A 217 -2.94 -25.21 -15.91
N PRO A 218 -3.83 -25.75 -16.78
CA PRO A 218 -4.76 -24.93 -17.54
C PRO A 218 -5.79 -24.30 -16.61
N ILE A 219 -6.19 -23.06 -16.91
CA ILE A 219 -7.19 -22.33 -16.12
C ILE A 219 -8.55 -23.04 -16.19
N PRO A 220 -9.14 -23.48 -15.08
CA PRO A 220 -10.45 -24.14 -15.06
C PRO A 220 -11.57 -23.09 -15.17
N TRP A 221 -11.91 -22.67 -16.39
CA TRP A 221 -12.86 -21.57 -16.63
C TRP A 221 -14.23 -21.78 -15.98
N SER A 222 -14.71 -23.02 -15.83
CA SER A 222 -15.94 -23.33 -15.10
C SER A 222 -15.86 -22.90 -13.65
N GLN A 223 -14.75 -23.19 -12.96
CA GLN A 223 -14.52 -22.78 -11.57
C GLN A 223 -14.33 -21.26 -11.47
N VAL A 224 -13.73 -20.61 -12.47
CA VAL A 224 -13.62 -19.13 -12.52
C VAL A 224 -15.01 -18.52 -12.58
N VAL A 225 -15.91 -19.01 -13.43
CA VAL A 225 -17.30 -18.53 -13.54
C VAL A 225 -18.06 -18.78 -12.23
N ASP A 226 -17.88 -19.94 -11.62
CA ASP A 226 -18.47 -20.24 -10.31
C ASP A 226 -17.93 -19.32 -9.21
N GLY A 227 -16.64 -19.00 -9.25
CA GLY A 227 -15.99 -18.06 -8.32
C GLY A 227 -16.43 -16.60 -8.47
N LEU A 228 -17.14 -16.25 -9.54
CA LEU A 228 -17.77 -14.93 -9.69
C LEU A 228 -19.17 -14.86 -9.05
N LYS A 229 -19.75 -15.99 -8.69
CA LYS A 229 -21.03 -16.03 -7.96
C LYS A 229 -20.78 -15.61 -6.51
N PHE A 230 -21.70 -14.81 -5.95
CA PHE A 230 -21.63 -14.37 -4.55
C PHE A 230 -21.93 -15.54 -3.60
N GLN A 231 -20.97 -16.44 -3.43
CA GLN A 231 -21.12 -17.66 -2.62
C GLN A 231 -20.10 -17.65 -1.47
N PHE A 232 -20.53 -18.20 -0.34
CA PHE A 232 -19.68 -18.52 0.79
C PHE A 232 -19.71 -20.03 1.04
N PRO A 233 -18.56 -20.67 1.30
CA PRO A 233 -18.56 -22.07 1.69
C PRO A 233 -19.26 -22.20 3.05
N SER A 234 -20.37 -22.96 3.09
CA SER A 234 -21.26 -23.04 4.25
C SER A 234 -20.64 -23.69 5.50
N SER A 235 -19.52 -24.38 5.35
CA SER A 235 -18.89 -25.18 6.43
C SER A 235 -17.48 -24.74 6.81
N ASP A 236 -16.80 -23.86 6.05
CA ASP A 236 -15.42 -23.48 6.31
C ASP A 236 -15.29 -22.04 6.82
N VAL A 237 -15.58 -21.87 8.12
CA VAL A 237 -15.47 -20.58 8.82
C VAL A 237 -14.04 -20.02 8.77
N GLN A 238 -13.02 -20.90 8.77
CA GLN A 238 -11.63 -20.46 8.74
C GLN A 238 -11.24 -19.84 7.39
N SER A 239 -11.71 -20.40 6.28
CA SER A 239 -11.50 -19.83 4.96
C SER A 239 -12.26 -18.51 4.76
N ILE A 240 -13.47 -18.37 5.33
CA ILE A 240 -14.20 -17.11 5.33
C ILE A 240 -13.43 -16.03 6.13
N ALA A 241 -12.91 -16.39 7.31
CA ALA A 241 -12.13 -15.46 8.13
C ALA A 241 -10.85 -15.01 7.38
N MET A 242 -10.15 -15.94 6.72
CA MET A 242 -8.99 -15.62 5.88
C MET A 242 -9.38 -14.71 4.72
N ALA A 243 -10.48 -14.99 4.02
CA ALA A 243 -10.95 -14.18 2.90
C ALA A 243 -11.30 -12.75 3.32
N PHE A 244 -11.94 -12.56 4.48
CA PHE A 244 -12.21 -11.22 5.01
C PHE A 244 -10.94 -10.50 5.51
N GLY A 245 -9.96 -11.23 6.07
CA GLY A 245 -8.64 -10.68 6.34
C GLY A 245 -7.95 -10.19 5.07
N VAL A 246 -7.98 -10.99 4.01
CA VAL A 246 -7.45 -10.63 2.68
C VAL A 246 -8.22 -9.44 2.09
N PHE A 247 -9.55 -9.40 2.19
CA PHE A 247 -10.34 -8.23 1.79
C PHE A 247 -9.83 -6.93 2.45
N GLY A 248 -9.47 -6.96 3.74
CA GLY A 248 -8.98 -5.78 4.46
C GLY A 248 -7.71 -5.18 3.82
N ILE A 249 -6.84 -6.02 3.29
CA ILE A 249 -5.51 -5.64 2.77
C ILE A 249 -5.52 -5.50 1.24
N THR A 250 -6.28 -6.34 0.52
CA THR A 250 -6.33 -6.35 -0.94
C THR A 250 -6.96 -5.08 -1.49
N GLY A 251 -6.38 -4.54 -2.56
CA GLY A 251 -6.76 -3.25 -3.11
C GLY A 251 -6.36 -2.10 -2.19
N VAL A 252 -7.16 -1.04 -2.13
CA VAL A 252 -6.84 0.16 -1.34
C VAL A 252 -7.03 -0.10 0.15
N GLY A 253 -5.94 -0.25 0.90
CA GLY A 253 -5.95 -0.41 2.35
C GLY A 253 -6.05 0.93 3.09
N ALA A 254 -6.10 0.89 4.44
CA ALA A 254 -6.16 2.11 5.23
C ALA A 254 -4.93 2.99 5.04
N THR A 255 -3.74 2.38 5.02
CA THR A 255 -2.48 3.09 4.81
C THR A 255 -2.47 3.84 3.48
N GLU A 256 -2.96 3.20 2.41
CA GLU A 256 -3.06 3.76 1.08
C GLU A 256 -4.06 4.93 1.02
N LEU A 257 -5.19 4.83 1.73
CA LEU A 257 -6.17 5.92 1.85
C LEU A 257 -5.57 7.14 2.57
N PHE A 258 -4.68 6.93 3.54
CA PHE A 258 -3.97 8.02 4.18
C PHE A 258 -2.92 8.65 3.26
N TYR A 259 -2.18 7.87 2.46
CA TYR A 259 -1.13 8.37 1.58
C TYR A 259 -1.67 9.12 0.36
N TYR A 260 -2.81 8.69 -0.20
CA TYR A 260 -3.30 9.18 -1.48
C TYR A 260 -3.46 10.71 -1.55
N PRO A 261 -4.08 11.38 -0.57
CA PRO A 261 -4.13 12.83 -0.54
C PRO A 261 -2.76 13.51 -0.55
N TYR A 262 -1.75 12.96 0.15
CA TYR A 262 -0.38 13.50 0.11
C TYR A 262 0.19 13.45 -1.30
N TRP A 263 0.02 12.34 -2.00
CA TRP A 263 0.50 12.20 -3.38
C TRP A 263 -0.24 13.13 -4.34
N CYS A 264 -1.54 13.32 -4.18
CA CYS A 264 -2.33 14.29 -4.96
C CYS A 264 -1.85 15.73 -4.76
N LEU A 265 -1.54 16.11 -3.52
CA LEU A 265 -1.03 17.45 -3.19
C LEU A 265 0.39 17.66 -3.73
N GLU A 266 1.29 16.68 -3.56
CA GLU A 266 2.67 16.77 -4.06
C GLU A 266 2.76 16.73 -5.59
N LYS A 267 1.83 16.07 -6.28
CA LYS A 267 1.68 16.16 -7.74
C LYS A 267 1.28 17.57 -8.17
N GLY A 268 0.62 18.31 -7.28
CA GLY A 268 0.22 19.69 -7.49
C GLY A 268 -1.25 19.90 -7.86
N TYR A 269 -2.10 18.88 -7.78
CA TYR A 269 -3.50 18.99 -8.20
C TYR A 269 -4.24 20.14 -7.49
N ALA A 270 -4.11 20.27 -6.16
CA ALA A 270 -4.72 21.35 -5.40
C ALA A 270 -4.10 22.72 -5.73
N ARG A 271 -2.76 22.76 -5.86
CA ARG A 271 -2.01 23.96 -6.21
C ARG A 271 -2.43 24.52 -7.55
N TYR A 272 -2.69 23.66 -8.54
CA TYR A 272 -3.13 24.05 -9.88
C TYR A 272 -4.57 24.60 -9.88
N VAL A 273 -5.41 24.19 -8.92
CA VAL A 273 -6.73 24.80 -8.73
C VAL A 273 -6.61 26.24 -8.24
N GLY A 274 -5.63 26.50 -7.35
CA GLY A 274 -5.41 27.79 -6.73
C GLY A 274 -6.29 28.05 -5.50
N PRO A 275 -6.08 29.21 -4.82
CA PRO A 275 -6.83 29.58 -3.63
C PRO A 275 -8.32 29.61 -3.89
N ARG A 276 -9.10 29.17 -2.89
CA ARG A 276 -10.56 29.16 -2.97
C ARG A 276 -11.10 30.61 -2.86
N ASP A 277 -11.68 31.08 -3.94
CA ASP A 277 -12.22 32.43 -4.06
C ASP A 277 -13.75 32.49 -4.27
N GLY A 278 -14.41 31.31 -4.32
CA GLY A 278 -15.85 31.19 -4.59
C GLY A 278 -16.27 31.48 -6.04
N SER A 279 -15.31 31.72 -6.95
CA SER A 279 -15.59 32.06 -8.35
C SER A 279 -16.05 30.84 -9.16
N GLN A 280 -16.72 31.10 -10.27
CA GLN A 280 -17.05 30.05 -11.24
C GLN A 280 -15.81 29.47 -11.90
N ASP A 281 -14.75 30.24 -12.06
CA ASP A 281 -13.48 29.82 -12.63
C ASP A 281 -12.76 28.86 -11.69
N TRP A 282 -12.75 29.13 -10.39
CA TRP A 282 -12.24 28.18 -9.41
C TRP A 282 -13.00 26.86 -9.46
N ASN A 283 -14.34 26.90 -9.48
CA ASN A 283 -15.18 25.71 -9.58
C ASN A 283 -14.90 24.90 -10.87
N ARG A 284 -14.66 25.59 -11.99
CA ARG A 284 -14.30 24.96 -13.27
C ARG A 284 -12.95 24.25 -13.18
N ARG A 285 -11.92 24.93 -12.64
CA ARG A 285 -10.58 24.36 -12.45
C ARG A 285 -10.62 23.17 -11.48
N ALA A 286 -11.29 23.31 -10.34
CA ALA A 286 -11.43 22.25 -9.36
C ALA A 286 -12.08 20.99 -9.96
N ARG A 287 -13.21 21.14 -10.67
CA ARG A 287 -13.85 20.02 -11.39
C ARG A 287 -12.91 19.37 -12.41
N GLY A 288 -12.14 20.17 -13.12
CA GLY A 288 -11.21 19.68 -14.13
C GLY A 288 -10.05 18.86 -13.51
N TRP A 289 -9.44 19.32 -12.42
CA TRP A 289 -8.37 18.59 -11.73
C TRP A 289 -8.89 17.39 -10.96
N ILE A 290 -10.09 17.46 -10.40
CA ILE A 290 -10.78 16.28 -9.83
C ILE A 290 -11.02 15.23 -10.93
N ARG A 291 -11.38 15.63 -12.17
CA ARG A 291 -11.50 14.69 -13.30
C ARG A 291 -10.17 14.02 -13.63
N VAL A 292 -9.05 14.73 -13.58
CA VAL A 292 -7.70 14.13 -13.78
C VAL A 292 -7.43 13.08 -12.69
N MET A 293 -7.72 13.42 -11.43
CA MET A 293 -7.60 12.47 -10.31
C MET A 293 -8.52 11.24 -10.49
N TYR A 294 -9.74 11.40 -11.01
CA TYR A 294 -10.61 10.25 -11.32
C TYR A 294 -9.96 9.31 -12.33
N ILE A 295 -9.42 9.86 -13.41
CA ILE A 295 -8.72 9.08 -14.44
C ILE A 295 -7.54 8.33 -13.81
N ASP A 296 -6.74 9.03 -13.01
CA ASP A 296 -5.60 8.47 -12.28
C ASP A 296 -6.02 7.31 -11.35
N ALA A 297 -7.06 7.49 -10.55
CA ALA A 297 -7.55 6.48 -9.62
C ALA A 297 -8.14 5.24 -10.34
N TRP A 298 -8.92 5.43 -11.40
CA TRP A 298 -9.49 4.30 -12.15
C TRP A 298 -8.44 3.52 -12.94
N ILE A 299 -7.47 4.20 -13.52
CA ILE A 299 -6.36 3.52 -14.22
C ILE A 299 -5.52 2.72 -13.21
N SER A 300 -5.19 3.32 -12.07
CA SER A 300 -4.46 2.60 -11.03
C SER A 300 -5.25 1.40 -10.50
N MET A 301 -6.58 1.54 -10.34
CA MET A 301 -7.46 0.43 -9.98
C MET A 301 -7.37 -0.73 -10.99
N ILE A 302 -7.42 -0.44 -12.28
CA ILE A 302 -7.29 -1.47 -13.31
C ILE A 302 -5.93 -2.17 -13.19
N VAL A 303 -4.83 -1.40 -13.03
CA VAL A 303 -3.48 -1.94 -12.92
C VAL A 303 -3.33 -2.85 -11.71
N PHE A 304 -3.71 -2.39 -10.52
CA PHE A 304 -3.57 -3.23 -9.34
C PHE A 304 -4.56 -4.39 -9.32
N THR A 305 -5.78 -4.25 -9.84
CA THR A 305 -6.76 -5.35 -9.92
C THR A 305 -6.25 -6.46 -10.84
N ILE A 306 -5.71 -6.13 -12.00
CA ILE A 306 -5.13 -7.11 -12.91
C ILE A 306 -3.98 -7.87 -12.22
N SER A 307 -3.08 -7.16 -11.53
CA SER A 307 -1.97 -7.78 -10.79
C SER A 307 -2.49 -8.69 -9.65
N THR A 308 -3.46 -8.21 -8.87
CA THR A 308 -4.06 -8.95 -7.76
C THR A 308 -4.75 -10.24 -8.24
N VAL A 309 -5.55 -10.13 -9.31
CA VAL A 309 -6.22 -11.28 -9.93
C VAL A 309 -5.20 -12.27 -10.48
N SER A 310 -4.12 -11.79 -11.10
CA SER A 310 -3.04 -12.67 -11.60
C SER A 310 -2.40 -13.48 -10.46
N PHE A 311 -2.10 -12.87 -9.32
CA PHE A 311 -1.58 -13.59 -8.15
C PHE A 311 -2.59 -14.57 -7.58
N TYR A 312 -3.87 -14.20 -7.52
CA TYR A 312 -4.94 -15.09 -7.08
C TYR A 312 -5.07 -16.31 -8.00
N PHE A 313 -5.06 -16.09 -9.32
CA PHE A 313 -5.13 -17.16 -10.33
C PHE A 313 -3.94 -18.11 -10.23
N MET A 314 -2.72 -17.59 -10.10
CA MET A 314 -1.53 -18.43 -9.92
C MET A 314 -1.67 -19.31 -8.67
N GLY A 315 -2.14 -18.77 -7.55
CA GLY A 315 -2.41 -19.54 -6.33
C GLY A 315 -3.49 -20.61 -6.53
N ALA A 316 -4.64 -20.22 -7.11
CA ALA A 316 -5.78 -21.10 -7.31
C ALA A 316 -5.57 -22.18 -8.39
N THR A 317 -4.80 -21.88 -9.44
CA THR A 317 -4.59 -22.79 -10.56
C THR A 317 -3.41 -23.73 -10.34
N VAL A 318 -2.31 -23.23 -9.73
CA VAL A 318 -1.07 -24.02 -9.60
C VAL A 318 -0.91 -24.63 -8.22
N LEU A 319 -1.06 -23.83 -7.14
CA LEU A 319 -0.79 -24.32 -5.78
C LEU A 319 -1.96 -25.12 -5.20
N HIS A 320 -3.21 -24.72 -5.47
CA HIS A 320 -4.40 -25.37 -4.94
C HIS A 320 -4.51 -26.85 -5.32
N PRO A 321 -4.36 -27.24 -6.60
CA PRO A 321 -4.42 -28.66 -6.99
C PRO A 321 -3.31 -29.53 -6.39
N GLN A 322 -2.16 -28.90 -6.05
CA GLN A 322 -1.02 -29.58 -5.43
C GLN A 322 -1.13 -29.65 -3.89
N GLY A 323 -2.16 -29.02 -3.30
CA GLY A 323 -2.30 -28.94 -1.85
C GLY A 323 -1.19 -28.13 -1.17
N LEU A 324 -0.46 -27.29 -1.92
CA LEU A 324 0.62 -26.46 -1.40
C LEU A 324 0.04 -25.22 -0.70
N ASP A 325 0.31 -25.11 0.60
CA ASP A 325 -0.14 -23.98 1.42
C ASP A 325 1.07 -23.10 1.79
N PRO A 326 1.20 -21.90 1.24
CA PRO A 326 2.31 -20.98 1.54
C PRO A 326 2.26 -20.53 3.00
N LYS A 327 3.15 -21.06 3.86
CA LYS A 327 3.19 -20.76 5.28
C LYS A 327 4.60 -20.51 5.81
N GLY A 328 4.68 -19.67 6.84
CA GLY A 328 5.90 -19.47 7.63
C GLY A 328 7.07 -18.90 6.84
N THR A 329 8.28 -19.37 7.17
CA THR A 329 9.54 -18.91 6.54
C THR A 329 9.75 -19.46 5.12
N ALA A 330 9.13 -20.59 4.79
CA ALA A 330 9.19 -21.20 3.45
C ALA A 330 8.19 -20.58 2.44
N MET A 331 7.45 -19.54 2.83
CA MET A 331 6.38 -18.97 2.00
C MET A 331 6.87 -18.57 0.61
N ILE A 332 7.98 -17.85 0.49
CA ILE A 332 8.53 -17.43 -0.81
C ILE A 332 8.98 -18.62 -1.65
N GLU A 333 9.55 -19.64 -1.02
CA GLU A 333 9.94 -20.87 -1.71
C GLU A 333 8.71 -21.59 -2.25
N THR A 334 7.66 -21.79 -1.43
CA THR A 334 6.40 -22.38 -1.87
C THR A 334 5.77 -21.58 -3.02
N LEU A 335 5.76 -20.26 -2.94
CA LEU A 335 5.25 -19.42 -4.02
C LEU A 335 6.09 -19.54 -5.30
N SER A 336 7.38 -19.88 -5.21
CA SER A 336 8.21 -20.08 -6.41
C SER A 336 7.74 -21.27 -7.25
N HIS A 337 7.07 -22.26 -6.66
CA HIS A 337 6.50 -23.39 -7.39
C HIS A 337 5.45 -22.96 -8.42
N MET A 338 4.75 -21.83 -8.21
CA MET A 338 3.84 -21.28 -9.23
C MET A 338 4.53 -21.06 -10.59
N PHE A 339 5.83 -20.76 -10.58
CA PHE A 339 6.60 -20.50 -11.79
C PHE A 339 7.42 -21.72 -12.23
N VAL A 340 8.07 -22.39 -11.27
CA VAL A 340 8.95 -23.54 -11.56
C VAL A 340 8.18 -24.69 -12.15
N ASP A 341 7.07 -25.07 -11.53
CA ASP A 341 6.24 -26.21 -11.97
C ASP A 341 5.49 -25.91 -13.28
N THR A 342 5.29 -24.63 -13.55
CA THR A 342 4.56 -24.17 -14.76
C THR A 342 5.49 -23.93 -15.95
N PHE A 343 6.66 -23.29 -15.74
CA PHE A 343 7.52 -22.80 -16.81
C PHE A 343 8.96 -23.34 -16.75
N GLY A 344 9.28 -24.17 -15.75
CA GLY A 344 10.58 -24.80 -15.56
C GLY A 344 11.55 -24.01 -14.63
N HIS A 345 12.63 -24.68 -14.26
CA HIS A 345 13.53 -24.23 -13.19
C HIS A 345 14.17 -22.85 -13.39
N TRP A 346 14.40 -22.42 -14.63
CA TRP A 346 14.97 -21.10 -14.94
C TRP A 346 14.10 -19.95 -14.43
N THR A 347 12.78 -20.15 -14.37
CA THR A 347 11.84 -19.11 -13.91
C THR A 347 11.88 -18.85 -12.42
N ARG A 348 12.49 -19.76 -11.62
CA ARG A 348 12.69 -19.56 -10.20
C ARG A 348 13.42 -18.25 -9.89
N ILE A 349 14.51 -17.99 -10.59
CA ILE A 349 15.32 -16.76 -10.41
C ILE A 349 14.50 -15.53 -10.81
N VAL A 350 13.78 -15.61 -11.94
CA VAL A 350 12.93 -14.51 -12.43
C VAL A 350 11.84 -14.19 -11.39
N PHE A 351 11.16 -15.21 -10.86
CA PHE A 351 10.16 -15.05 -9.82
C PHE A 351 10.76 -14.42 -8.54
N LEU A 352 11.87 -14.94 -8.04
CA LEU A 352 12.50 -14.48 -6.81
C LEU A 352 12.95 -13.01 -6.91
N ILE A 353 13.54 -12.61 -8.03
CA ILE A 353 13.89 -11.21 -8.29
C ILE A 353 12.61 -10.35 -8.38
N GLY A 354 11.59 -10.85 -9.09
CA GLY A 354 10.29 -10.17 -9.22
C GLY A 354 9.60 -9.98 -7.86
N ALA A 355 9.55 -11.03 -7.03
CA ALA A 355 9.00 -10.98 -5.68
C ALA A 355 9.77 -10.00 -4.79
N GLY A 356 11.12 -10.04 -4.84
CA GLY A 356 11.96 -9.06 -4.17
C GLY A 356 11.66 -7.64 -4.62
N ALA A 357 11.51 -7.39 -5.92
CA ALA A 357 11.18 -6.06 -6.46
C ALA A 357 9.78 -5.58 -6.03
N VAL A 358 8.77 -6.47 -6.00
CA VAL A 358 7.42 -6.17 -5.50
C VAL A 358 7.47 -5.69 -4.06
N LEU A 359 8.14 -6.45 -3.20
CA LEU A 359 8.22 -6.16 -1.77
C LEU A 359 9.09 -4.94 -1.48
N PHE A 360 10.23 -4.81 -2.19
CA PHE A 360 11.10 -3.64 -2.10
C PHE A 360 10.37 -2.35 -2.47
N LYS A 361 9.62 -2.34 -3.56
CA LYS A 361 8.83 -1.20 -4.00
C LYS A 361 7.83 -0.76 -2.92
N THR A 362 7.13 -1.72 -2.32
CA THR A 362 6.15 -1.44 -1.26
C THR A 362 6.85 -0.89 0.00
N LEU A 363 7.97 -1.47 0.42
CA LEU A 363 8.81 -0.96 1.50
C LEU A 363 9.23 0.50 1.23
N TYR A 364 9.78 0.76 0.06
CA TYR A 364 10.25 2.08 -0.36
C TYR A 364 9.16 3.15 -0.29
N LEU A 365 7.99 2.84 -0.84
CA LEU A 365 6.84 3.75 -0.86
C LEU A 365 6.22 3.96 0.52
N SER A 366 6.13 2.90 1.32
CA SER A 366 5.63 3.00 2.70
C SER A 366 6.57 3.83 3.58
N CYS A 367 7.88 3.70 3.42
CA CYS A 367 8.84 4.58 4.08
C CYS A 367 8.65 6.05 3.67
N ALA A 368 8.47 6.32 2.36
CA ALA A 368 8.24 7.66 1.85
C ALA A 368 6.92 8.28 2.37
N GLY A 369 5.84 7.51 2.39
CA GLY A 369 4.52 7.94 2.89
C GLY A 369 4.54 8.19 4.40
N ASN A 370 5.05 7.24 5.17
CA ASN A 370 5.18 7.37 6.63
C ASN A 370 6.03 8.58 7.03
N ALA A 371 7.11 8.86 6.28
CA ALA A 371 7.95 10.04 6.55
C ALA A 371 7.17 11.36 6.49
N ARG A 372 6.28 11.50 5.49
CA ARG A 372 5.43 12.69 5.32
C ARG A 372 4.40 12.82 6.42
N MET A 373 3.71 11.73 6.68
CA MET A 373 2.66 11.71 7.70
C MET A 373 3.23 11.89 9.11
N THR A 374 4.37 11.29 9.43
CA THR A 374 5.02 11.47 10.75
C THR A 374 5.51 12.89 10.94
N ALA A 375 6.05 13.54 9.89
CA ALA A 375 6.39 14.94 9.95
C ALA A 375 5.15 15.80 10.26
N ASP A 376 4.03 15.57 9.60
CA ASP A 376 2.79 16.31 9.87
C ASP A 376 2.22 15.99 11.25
N PHE A 377 2.26 14.72 11.68
CA PHE A 377 1.85 14.32 13.02
C PHE A 377 2.57 15.11 14.11
N LEU A 378 3.90 15.27 14.03
CA LEU A 378 4.67 16.04 15.01
C LEU A 378 4.21 17.48 15.11
N SER A 379 3.81 18.08 13.99
CA SER A 379 3.27 19.46 14.00
C SER A 379 1.86 19.49 14.60
N LEU A 380 0.99 18.56 14.24
CA LEU A 380 -0.38 18.50 14.72
C LEU A 380 -0.46 18.17 16.22
N ALA A 381 0.45 17.34 16.72
CA ALA A 381 0.59 17.02 18.14
C ALA A 381 1.25 18.15 18.95
N GLY A 382 1.77 19.19 18.29
CA GLY A 382 2.40 20.32 18.95
C GLY A 382 3.87 20.10 19.34
N ALA A 383 4.47 18.96 18.94
CA ALA A 383 5.86 18.63 19.26
C ALA A 383 6.86 19.49 18.45
N VAL A 384 6.53 19.87 17.22
CA VAL A 384 7.35 20.70 16.35
C VAL A 384 6.49 21.77 15.67
N ARG A 385 6.93 23.03 15.70
CA ARG A 385 6.31 24.09 14.91
C ARG A 385 7.15 24.39 13.68
N TYR A 386 6.61 24.11 12.50
CA TYR A 386 7.31 24.41 11.25
C TYR A 386 7.22 25.90 10.93
N GLN A 387 8.38 26.55 10.80
CA GLN A 387 8.48 27.96 10.43
C GLN A 387 8.43 28.17 8.91
N SER A 388 8.72 27.12 8.14
CA SER A 388 8.74 27.15 6.68
C SER A 388 8.59 25.75 6.11
N PHE A 389 8.25 25.67 4.82
CA PHE A 389 8.25 24.40 4.08
C PHE A 389 9.63 23.71 4.11
N SER A 390 10.73 24.48 4.03
CA SER A 390 12.09 23.95 4.12
C SER A 390 12.34 23.23 5.47
N HIS A 391 11.80 23.77 6.57
CA HIS A 391 11.90 23.13 7.89
C HIS A 391 11.13 21.80 7.92
N ARG A 392 9.89 21.77 7.39
CA ARG A 392 9.11 20.53 7.23
C ARG A 392 9.82 19.50 6.34
N ALA A 393 10.37 19.94 5.21
CA ALA A 393 11.11 19.08 4.28
C ALA A 393 12.34 18.40 4.93
N LYS A 394 13.04 19.08 5.84
CA LYS A 394 14.15 18.49 6.62
C LYS A 394 13.66 17.35 7.52
N TRP A 395 12.48 17.46 8.12
CA TRP A 395 11.90 16.40 8.94
C TRP A 395 11.44 15.21 8.07
N ILE A 396 10.80 15.46 6.92
CA ILE A 396 10.47 14.43 5.95
C ILE A 396 11.73 13.67 5.54
N HIS A 397 12.83 14.39 5.21
CA HIS A 397 14.10 13.77 4.86
C HIS A 397 14.65 12.88 6.00
N ARG A 398 14.67 13.37 7.24
CA ARG A 398 15.12 12.57 8.40
C ARG A 398 14.30 11.29 8.57
N PHE A 399 12.97 11.38 8.48
CA PHE A 399 12.10 10.21 8.58
C PHE A 399 12.23 9.27 7.38
N SER A 400 12.48 9.78 6.19
CA SER A 400 12.74 8.96 5.00
C SER A 400 13.99 8.08 5.16
N LEU A 401 14.99 8.54 5.93
CA LEU A 401 16.17 7.75 6.28
C LEU A 401 15.94 6.86 7.50
N PHE A 402 15.14 7.31 8.44
CA PHE A 402 14.84 6.60 9.69
C PHE A 402 14.02 5.32 9.44
N PHE A 403 12.98 5.36 8.60
CA PHE A 403 12.08 4.22 8.42
C PHE A 403 12.74 2.98 7.80
N PRO A 404 13.62 3.06 6.77
CA PRO A 404 14.36 1.89 6.30
C PRO A 404 15.28 1.28 7.36
N ILE A 405 15.94 2.12 8.18
CA ILE A 405 16.78 1.66 9.29
C ILE A 405 15.91 0.95 10.35
N LEU A 406 14.79 1.55 10.73
CA LEU A 406 13.85 0.95 11.66
C LEU A 406 13.30 -0.39 11.13
N ALA A 407 13.00 -0.48 9.84
CA ALA A 407 12.57 -1.72 9.21
C ALA A 407 13.63 -2.83 9.32
N LEU A 408 14.90 -2.51 9.09
CA LEU A 408 16.01 -3.44 9.28
C LEU A 408 16.14 -3.86 10.75
N VAL A 409 16.08 -2.92 11.69
CA VAL A 409 16.14 -3.21 13.14
C VAL A 409 15.00 -4.13 13.56
N LEU A 410 13.77 -3.85 13.12
CA LEU A 410 12.62 -4.70 13.42
C LEU A 410 12.79 -6.11 12.85
N PHE A 411 13.32 -6.25 11.64
CA PHE A 411 13.63 -7.55 11.07
C PHE A 411 14.72 -8.30 11.85
N LEU A 412 15.71 -7.59 12.40
CA LEU A 412 16.74 -8.20 13.26
C LEU A 412 16.16 -8.73 14.59
N LEU A 413 15.22 -7.98 15.17
CA LEU A 413 14.59 -8.31 16.45
C LEU A 413 13.48 -9.37 16.32
N PHE A 414 12.71 -9.33 15.23
CA PHE A 414 11.55 -10.19 15.00
C PHE A 414 11.79 -11.07 13.77
N THR A 415 11.95 -12.36 13.98
CA THR A 415 12.36 -13.32 12.94
C THR A 415 11.21 -13.87 12.09
N ASN A 416 9.95 -13.57 12.44
CA ASN A 416 8.78 -14.12 11.75
C ASN A 416 8.05 -13.05 10.91
N PRO A 417 8.34 -12.91 9.60
CA PRO A 417 7.71 -11.92 8.72
C PRO A 417 6.19 -12.06 8.64
N LYS A 418 5.66 -13.29 8.72
CA LYS A 418 4.22 -13.53 8.66
C LYS A 418 3.47 -12.86 9.82
N SER A 419 3.95 -13.12 11.07
CA SER A 419 3.33 -12.52 12.25
C SER A 419 3.39 -10.99 12.21
N MET A 420 4.51 -10.42 11.75
CA MET A 420 4.68 -8.98 11.58
C MET A 420 3.68 -8.40 10.55
N THR A 421 3.46 -9.11 9.45
CA THR A 421 2.50 -8.69 8.42
C THR A 421 1.06 -8.77 8.94
N VAL A 422 0.71 -9.81 9.69
CA VAL A 422 -0.64 -9.99 10.27
C VAL A 422 -0.98 -8.88 11.26
N VAL A 423 -0.05 -8.49 12.14
CA VAL A 423 -0.26 -7.38 13.09
C VAL A 423 -0.59 -6.08 12.37
N GLY A 424 0.19 -5.73 11.36
CA GLY A 424 -0.07 -4.51 10.58
C GLY A 424 -1.36 -4.60 9.76
N GLY A 425 -1.67 -5.75 9.19
CA GLY A 425 -2.91 -5.99 8.45
C GLY A 425 -4.15 -5.85 9.32
N PHE A 426 -4.11 -6.38 10.54
CA PHE A 426 -5.17 -6.22 11.53
C PHE A 426 -5.40 -4.74 11.88
N ALA A 427 -4.33 -4.00 12.17
CA ALA A 427 -4.42 -2.57 12.50
C ALA A 427 -4.99 -1.75 11.33
N GLN A 428 -4.64 -2.09 10.10
CA GLN A 428 -5.23 -1.47 8.91
C GLN A 428 -6.71 -1.79 8.78
N ALA A 429 -7.11 -3.06 8.92
CA ALA A 429 -8.51 -3.47 8.85
C ALA A 429 -9.36 -2.76 9.90
N ALA A 430 -8.86 -2.64 11.14
CA ALA A 430 -9.54 -1.92 12.22
C ALA A 430 -9.66 -0.40 11.97
N THR A 431 -8.77 0.17 11.14
CA THR A 431 -8.75 1.62 10.84
C THR A 431 -9.59 1.98 9.60
N LEU A 432 -9.82 1.04 8.69
CA LEU A 432 -10.60 1.27 7.48
C LEU A 432 -11.98 1.92 7.74
N PRO A 433 -12.80 1.47 8.71
CA PRO A 433 -14.08 2.11 9.01
C PRO A 433 -13.92 3.57 9.42
N MET A 434 -12.92 3.87 10.22
CA MET A 434 -12.69 5.23 10.71
C MET A 434 -12.44 6.21 9.54
N ILE A 435 -11.56 5.84 8.59
CA ILE A 435 -11.28 6.72 7.45
C ILE A 435 -12.45 6.75 6.46
N ALA A 436 -13.15 5.64 6.27
CA ALA A 436 -14.32 5.57 5.40
C ALA A 436 -15.47 6.45 5.91
N ILE A 437 -15.78 6.40 7.21
CA ILE A 437 -16.79 7.25 7.84
C ILE A 437 -16.37 8.73 7.83
N SER A 438 -15.09 9.02 8.09
CA SER A 438 -14.55 10.37 7.98
C SER A 438 -14.70 10.92 6.55
N THR A 439 -14.55 10.06 5.55
CA THR A 439 -14.73 10.44 4.14
C THR A 439 -16.19 10.79 3.83
N LEU A 440 -17.18 10.06 4.38
CA LEU A 440 -18.60 10.46 4.31
C LEU A 440 -18.83 11.83 4.94
N TYR A 441 -18.24 12.09 6.10
CA TYR A 441 -18.34 13.39 6.74
C TYR A 441 -17.78 14.50 5.82
N PHE A 442 -16.61 14.31 5.21
CA PHE A 442 -16.06 15.26 4.27
C PHE A 442 -17.00 15.48 3.10
N ARG A 443 -17.53 14.39 2.51
CA ARG A 443 -18.46 14.43 1.39
C ARG A 443 -19.69 15.31 1.67
N TYR A 444 -20.32 15.17 2.83
CA TYR A 444 -21.57 15.86 3.12
C TYR A 444 -21.42 17.19 3.84
N ARG A 445 -20.30 17.44 4.51
CA ARG A 445 -20.10 18.62 5.37
C ARG A 445 -18.99 19.56 4.92
N ARG A 446 -18.07 19.11 4.05
CA ARG A 446 -16.88 19.88 3.69
C ARG A 446 -16.77 20.18 2.19
N ILE A 447 -17.35 19.33 1.34
CA ILE A 447 -17.30 19.51 -0.12
C ILE A 447 -18.41 20.44 -0.55
N GLU A 448 -18.07 21.40 -1.41
CA GLU A 448 -19.03 22.33 -2.01
C GLU A 448 -20.06 21.61 -2.87
N LYS A 449 -21.30 22.13 -2.87
CA LYS A 449 -22.37 21.60 -3.71
C LYS A 449 -21.99 21.60 -5.20
N ALA A 450 -21.21 22.62 -5.65
CA ALA A 450 -20.72 22.70 -7.03
C ALA A 450 -19.75 21.58 -7.43
N LEU A 451 -19.07 20.96 -6.46
CA LEU A 451 -18.13 19.85 -6.67
C LEU A 451 -18.72 18.50 -6.28
N ALA A 452 -19.98 18.49 -5.84
CA ALA A 452 -20.67 17.27 -5.41
C ALA A 452 -20.81 16.27 -6.56
N PRO A 453 -20.55 14.97 -6.33
CA PRO A 453 -20.79 13.94 -7.33
C PRO A 453 -22.27 13.62 -7.49
N SER A 454 -22.58 12.71 -8.42
CA SER A 454 -23.96 12.23 -8.66
C SER A 454 -24.52 11.42 -7.50
N LYS A 455 -25.86 11.27 -7.43
CA LYS A 455 -26.53 10.42 -6.43
C LYS A 455 -26.11 8.94 -6.54
N LEU A 456 -25.85 8.45 -7.75
CA LEU A 456 -25.33 7.09 -7.95
C LEU A 456 -23.96 6.92 -7.29
N TRP A 457 -23.10 7.93 -7.42
CA TRP A 457 -21.80 7.95 -6.75
C TRP A 457 -21.95 7.88 -5.22
N ASP A 458 -22.86 8.68 -4.66
CA ASP A 458 -23.16 8.66 -3.24
C ASP A 458 -23.65 7.27 -2.77
N ALA A 459 -24.52 6.61 -3.55
CA ALA A 459 -24.96 5.25 -3.25
C ALA A 459 -23.78 4.26 -3.24
N MET A 460 -22.90 4.32 -4.23
CA MET A 460 -21.69 3.46 -4.27
C MET A 460 -20.74 3.75 -3.12
N LEU A 461 -20.59 5.01 -2.73
CA LEU A 461 -19.78 5.39 -1.57
C LEU A 461 -20.37 4.82 -0.27
N TRP A 462 -21.70 4.84 -0.09
CA TRP A 462 -22.36 4.22 1.05
C TRP A 462 -22.18 2.70 1.06
N ILE A 463 -22.35 2.03 -0.09
CA ILE A 463 -22.08 0.59 -0.21
C ILE A 463 -20.61 0.31 0.20
N ALA A 464 -19.66 1.13 -0.25
CA ALA A 464 -18.26 0.98 0.13
C ALA A 464 -18.05 1.08 1.65
N VAL A 465 -18.58 2.12 2.28
CA VAL A 465 -18.40 2.34 3.71
C VAL A 465 -19.06 1.24 4.54
N VAL A 466 -20.28 0.82 4.17
CA VAL A 466 -20.98 -0.27 4.86
C VAL A 466 -20.23 -1.59 4.73
N SER A 467 -19.81 -1.95 3.50
CA SER A 467 -19.07 -3.20 3.26
C SER A 467 -17.75 -3.23 4.01
N ILE A 468 -16.97 -2.14 3.95
CA ILE A 468 -15.71 -2.00 4.68
C ILE A 468 -15.94 -2.15 6.19
N THR A 469 -16.99 -1.53 6.72
CA THR A 469 -17.29 -1.57 8.16
C THR A 469 -17.70 -2.97 8.60
N ILE A 470 -18.55 -3.67 7.84
CA ILE A 470 -18.98 -5.05 8.15
C ILE A 470 -17.75 -5.99 8.16
N VAL A 471 -16.93 -5.94 7.11
CA VAL A 471 -15.76 -6.82 7.01
C VAL A 471 -14.74 -6.51 8.11
N ALA A 472 -14.50 -5.23 8.40
CA ALA A 472 -13.57 -4.84 9.46
C ALA A 472 -14.08 -5.28 10.85
N MET A 473 -15.37 -5.12 11.14
CA MET A 473 -15.96 -5.60 12.40
C MET A 473 -15.80 -7.11 12.54
N TYR A 474 -16.09 -7.88 11.49
CA TYR A 474 -15.86 -9.33 11.51
C TYR A 474 -14.40 -9.69 11.76
N ALA A 475 -13.48 -9.07 11.02
CA ALA A 475 -12.04 -9.32 11.14
C ALA A 475 -11.52 -9.00 12.56
N VAL A 476 -11.95 -7.87 13.14
CA VAL A 476 -11.57 -7.46 14.49
C VAL A 476 -12.14 -8.44 15.54
N THR A 477 -13.41 -8.79 15.42
CA THR A 477 -14.07 -9.72 16.38
C THR A 477 -13.42 -11.09 16.35
N LYS A 478 -13.16 -11.64 15.15
CA LYS A 478 -12.53 -12.95 15.00
C LYS A 478 -11.11 -12.95 15.58
N SER A 479 -10.31 -11.94 15.26
CA SER A 479 -8.95 -11.82 15.80
C SER A 479 -8.92 -11.65 17.32
N ALA A 480 -9.90 -10.97 17.89
CA ALA A 480 -10.04 -10.84 19.35
C ALA A 480 -10.38 -12.18 20.02
N ILE A 481 -11.21 -13.02 19.36
CA ILE A 481 -11.53 -14.37 19.82
C ILE A 481 -10.27 -15.26 19.76
N ASP A 482 -9.60 -15.28 18.61
CA ASP A 482 -8.39 -16.08 18.41
C ASP A 482 -7.28 -15.69 19.40
N PHE A 483 -7.14 -14.38 19.70
CA PHE A 483 -6.21 -13.86 20.68
C PHE A 483 -6.59 -14.32 22.10
N LYS A 484 -7.87 -14.30 22.46
CA LYS A 484 -8.35 -14.79 23.75
C LYS A 484 -8.08 -16.29 23.94
N GLU A 485 -8.32 -17.11 22.92
CA GLU A 485 -8.05 -18.55 22.94
C GLU A 485 -6.55 -18.87 23.09
N MET A 486 -5.67 -17.99 22.57
CA MET A 486 -4.22 -18.13 22.71
C MET A 486 -3.74 -17.88 24.15
N PHE A 487 -4.39 -17.00 24.91
CA PHE A 487 -3.98 -16.61 26.28
C PHE A 487 -4.83 -17.21 27.41
N VAL A 488 -6.01 -17.74 27.08
CA VAL A 488 -6.89 -18.42 28.03
C VAL A 488 -7.21 -19.81 27.44
N PRO A 489 -6.37 -20.83 27.68
CA PRO A 489 -6.71 -22.18 27.25
C PRO A 489 -8.05 -22.56 27.84
N SER A 490 -8.97 -23.04 27.02
CA SER A 490 -10.24 -23.59 27.47
C SER A 490 -9.93 -24.72 28.48
N VAL A 491 -10.33 -24.47 29.73
CA VAL A 491 -10.37 -25.54 30.76
C VAL A 491 -11.46 -26.50 30.26
N ASN A 492 -11.05 -27.59 29.62
CA ASN A 492 -11.83 -28.79 29.39
C ASN A 492 -11.38 -29.87 30.34
#